data_6fe054a1dd0c2d97242c0513dde15ebd
#
_entry.id   6fe054a1dd0c2d97242c0513dde15ebd
#
_cell.length_a   1.000
_cell.length_b   1.000
_cell.length_c   1.000
_cell.angle_alpha   90.00
_cell.angle_beta   90.00
_cell.angle_gamma   90.00
#
_symmetry.space_group_name_H-M   'P 1'
#
loop_
_entity.id
_entity.type
_entity.pdbx_description
1 polymer ?
#
loop_
_entity_poly.entity_id
_entity_poly.type
_entity_poly.pdbx_seq_one_letter_code
_entity_poly.pdbx_strand_id
1 'polypeptide(L)'
;MRDRLGEHAGDERGELTGPNPVDRGKKGSKIHLIVDRGGLPISVGISAANTNDNLPLEPLVRGIPPIRSRRSPRRRRPAKLHADKAYDFDHLRRWLRQRRITPRIARRGIDSSARLGRYRWVIERTMAWLNGCRRLHRRYERNPDHFLAFLAFAAIACTLICYRRLIT
;
A
#
# COMPACT_ATOMS: atom_id res chain seq x y z
N MET A 1 -35.66 20.81 23.25
CA MET A 1 -35.89 20.30 21.91
C MET A 1 -34.56 19.69 21.46
N ARG A 2 -34.44 18.37 21.54
CA ARG A 2 -33.18 17.65 21.32
C ARG A 2 -33.16 17.18 19.87
N ASP A 3 -32.33 17.77 19.05
CA ASP A 3 -32.01 17.25 17.74
C ASP A 3 -31.15 15.98 17.94
N ARG A 4 -31.78 14.84 17.76
CA ARG A 4 -31.10 13.58 17.52
C ARG A 4 -30.69 13.59 16.07
N LEU A 5 -29.45 14.02 15.81
CA LEU A 5 -28.78 13.71 14.56
C LEU A 5 -28.68 12.18 14.44
N GLY A 6 -29.13 11.65 13.30
CA GLY A 6 -29.28 10.24 13.07
C GLY A 6 -27.99 9.48 13.34
N GLU A 7 -28.09 8.50 14.23
CA GLU A 7 -27.14 7.42 14.32
C GLU A 7 -27.10 6.71 12.97
N HIS A 8 -26.04 6.97 12.20
CA HIS A 8 -25.71 6.09 11.09
C HIS A 8 -25.56 4.69 11.69
N ALA A 9 -26.39 3.76 11.25
CA ALA A 9 -26.31 2.35 11.59
C ALA A 9 -24.85 1.92 11.41
N GLY A 10 -24.16 1.72 12.54
CA GLY A 10 -22.72 1.44 12.58
C GLY A 10 -22.42 0.24 11.69
N ASP A 11 -21.46 0.41 10.81
CA ASP A 11 -21.06 -0.63 9.88
C ASP A 11 -20.60 -1.84 10.70
N GLU A 12 -21.44 -2.88 10.79
CA GLU A 12 -21.22 -4.07 11.64
C GLU A 12 -19.85 -4.75 11.43
N ARG A 13 -19.11 -4.35 10.37
CA ARG A 13 -17.83 -4.91 9.93
C ARG A 13 -16.61 -4.04 10.21
N GLY A 14 -16.78 -2.91 10.92
CA GLY A 14 -15.68 -2.05 11.38
C GLY A 14 -15.23 -0.99 10.37
N GLU A 15 -14.42 -0.06 10.87
CA GLU A 15 -13.86 1.06 10.11
C GLU A 15 -12.93 0.62 8.98
N LEU A 16 -12.77 1.46 7.95
CA LEU A 16 -11.97 1.19 6.74
C LEU A 16 -12.38 -0.11 6.02
N THR A 17 -13.68 -0.46 6.06
CA THR A 17 -14.31 -1.45 5.21
C THR A 17 -15.31 -0.80 4.26
N GLY A 18 -15.41 -1.29 3.05
CA GLY A 18 -16.36 -0.78 2.04
C GLY A 18 -16.70 -1.82 1.01
N PRO A 19 -17.74 -1.59 0.18
CA PRO A 19 -18.16 -2.53 -0.86
C PRO A 19 -17.03 -2.74 -1.85
N ASN A 20 -16.67 -4.00 -2.08
CA ASN A 20 -15.63 -4.36 -3.03
C ASN A 20 -16.23 -4.42 -4.45
N PRO A 21 -15.80 -3.57 -5.38
CA PRO A 21 -16.33 -3.54 -6.74
C PRO A 21 -16.01 -4.82 -7.54
N VAL A 22 -15.00 -5.58 -7.11
CA VAL A 22 -14.56 -6.82 -7.78
C VAL A 22 -15.23 -8.07 -7.19
N ASP A 23 -15.66 -8.04 -5.92
CA ASP A 23 -16.26 -9.18 -5.23
C ASP A 23 -17.73 -8.93 -4.87
N ARG A 24 -18.57 -8.67 -5.90
CA ARG A 24 -20.03 -8.57 -5.77
C ARG A 24 -20.51 -7.65 -4.65
N GLY A 25 -19.78 -6.57 -4.37
CA GLY A 25 -20.11 -5.61 -3.33
C GLY A 25 -19.90 -6.10 -1.89
N LYS A 26 -19.29 -7.25 -1.67
CA LYS A 26 -18.91 -7.69 -0.31
C LYS A 26 -18.00 -6.66 0.35
N LYS A 27 -18.28 -6.37 1.61
CA LYS A 27 -17.45 -5.43 2.37
C LYS A 27 -16.05 -5.99 2.59
N GLY A 28 -15.05 -5.17 2.29
CA GLY A 28 -13.63 -5.54 2.40
C GLY A 28 -12.72 -4.34 2.60
N SER A 29 -11.44 -4.61 2.83
CA SER A 29 -10.38 -3.60 2.89
C SER A 29 -9.34 -3.89 1.83
N LYS A 30 -8.75 -2.83 1.27
CA LYS A 30 -7.58 -2.91 0.38
C LYS A 30 -6.31 -2.80 1.21
N ILE A 31 -5.31 -3.59 0.84
CA ILE A 31 -3.95 -3.48 1.34
C ILE A 31 -3.13 -2.65 0.36
N HIS A 32 -2.42 -1.66 0.88
CA HIS A 32 -1.51 -0.81 0.14
C HIS A 32 -0.09 -1.00 0.65
N LEU A 33 0.89 -0.93 -0.26
CA LEU A 33 2.23 -1.36 0.04
C LEU A 33 3.25 -0.59 -0.82
N ILE A 34 4.31 -0.10 -0.19
CA ILE A 34 5.51 0.36 -0.88
C ILE A 34 6.62 -0.63 -0.56
N VAL A 35 7.30 -1.08 -1.61
CA VAL A 35 8.45 -1.98 -1.51
C VAL A 35 9.70 -1.31 -2.06
N ASP A 36 10.86 -1.75 -1.60
CA ASP A 36 12.12 -1.37 -2.20
C ASP A 36 12.36 -2.10 -3.53
N ARG A 37 13.51 -1.88 -4.16
CA ARG A 37 13.91 -2.54 -5.40
C ARG A 37 13.99 -4.07 -5.27
N GLY A 38 14.28 -4.57 -4.09
CA GLY A 38 14.36 -6.00 -3.75
C GLY A 38 13.02 -6.64 -3.41
N GLY A 39 11.95 -5.84 -3.27
CA GLY A 39 10.64 -6.30 -2.85
C GLY A 39 10.43 -6.31 -1.35
N LEU A 40 11.34 -5.69 -0.57
CA LEU A 40 11.16 -5.56 0.87
C LEU A 40 10.07 -4.53 1.17
N PRO A 41 9.03 -4.86 1.96
CA PRO A 41 8.02 -3.92 2.39
C PRO A 41 8.64 -2.82 3.26
N ILE A 42 8.47 -1.55 2.88
CA ILE A 42 8.97 -0.39 3.62
C ILE A 42 7.88 0.52 4.16
N SER A 43 6.69 0.44 3.60
CA SER A 43 5.51 1.13 4.11
C SER A 43 4.28 0.32 3.75
N VAL A 44 3.36 0.18 4.70
CA VAL A 44 2.11 -0.56 4.54
C VAL A 44 0.94 0.28 5.02
N GLY A 45 -0.24 0.05 4.44
CA GLY A 45 -1.46 0.74 4.82
C GLY A 45 -2.70 -0.02 4.37
N ILE A 46 -3.83 0.39 4.88
CA ILE A 46 -5.14 -0.16 4.55
C ILE A 46 -6.12 0.95 4.19
N SER A 47 -7.10 0.63 3.36
CA SER A 47 -8.25 1.49 3.11
C SER A 47 -9.50 0.65 2.88
N ALA A 48 -10.68 1.28 2.86
CA ALA A 48 -11.90 0.62 2.43
C ALA A 48 -11.77 0.15 0.97
N ALA A 49 -12.42 -0.98 0.62
CA ALA A 49 -12.30 -1.56 -0.71
C ALA A 49 -12.80 -0.65 -1.85
N ASN A 50 -13.73 0.25 -1.56
CA ASN A 50 -14.24 1.26 -2.50
C ASN A 50 -13.40 2.54 -2.55
N THR A 51 -12.35 2.67 -1.73
CA THR A 51 -11.47 3.85 -1.75
C THR A 51 -10.69 3.90 -3.07
N ASN A 52 -10.55 5.09 -3.65
CA ASN A 52 -9.75 5.27 -4.85
C ASN A 52 -8.26 5.04 -4.53
N ASP A 53 -7.58 4.26 -5.38
CA ASP A 53 -6.20 3.80 -5.17
C ASP A 53 -5.17 4.95 -5.11
N ASN A 54 -5.49 6.13 -5.62
CA ASN A 54 -4.61 7.30 -5.57
C ASN A 54 -4.48 7.92 -4.17
N LEU A 55 -5.53 7.83 -3.34
CA LEU A 55 -5.57 8.47 -2.03
C LEU A 55 -4.53 7.95 -1.04
N PRO A 56 -4.25 6.64 -0.94
CA PRO A 56 -3.25 6.09 -0.01
C PRO A 56 -1.80 6.41 -0.38
N LEU A 57 -1.49 6.90 -1.58
CA LEU A 57 -0.10 7.11 -2.02
C LEU A 57 0.66 8.09 -1.12
N GLU A 58 0.06 9.24 -0.84
CA GLU A 58 0.71 10.27 -0.01
C GLU A 58 0.97 9.79 1.43
N PRO A 59 0.00 9.23 2.17
CA PRO A 59 0.24 8.66 3.48
C PRO A 59 1.32 7.58 3.49
N LEU A 60 1.32 6.69 2.51
CA LEU A 60 2.33 5.64 2.39
C LEU A 60 3.74 6.19 2.20
N VAL A 61 3.90 7.18 1.32
CA VAL A 61 5.21 7.82 1.11
C VAL A 61 5.67 8.57 2.36
N ARG A 62 4.77 9.22 3.09
CA ARG A 62 5.07 9.87 4.37
C ARG A 62 5.44 8.86 5.46
N GLY A 63 4.85 7.67 5.42
CA GLY A 63 5.10 6.55 6.33
C GLY A 63 6.44 5.83 6.11
N ILE A 64 7.22 6.16 5.07
CA ILE A 64 8.53 5.55 4.85
C ILE A 64 9.45 5.85 6.04
N PRO A 65 9.97 4.82 6.76
CA PRO A 65 10.85 5.00 7.89
C PRO A 65 12.22 5.55 7.44
N PRO A 66 13.01 6.10 8.37
CA PRO A 66 14.37 6.55 8.06
C PRO A 66 15.29 5.37 7.79
N ILE A 67 15.54 5.07 6.52
CA ILE A 67 16.39 3.97 6.08
C ILE A 67 17.84 4.44 6.04
N ARG A 68 18.72 3.72 6.76
CA ARG A 68 20.17 3.96 6.77
C ARG A 68 20.86 2.98 5.82
N SER A 69 21.72 3.48 4.95
CA SER A 69 22.67 2.64 4.22
C SER A 69 24.08 2.73 4.85
N ARG A 70 24.95 1.77 4.55
CA ARG A 70 26.34 1.76 5.07
C ARG A 70 27.12 3.03 4.69
N ARG A 71 26.80 3.64 3.55
CA ARG A 71 27.57 4.73 2.93
C ARG A 71 26.86 6.08 2.88
N SER A 72 25.64 6.19 3.44
CA SER A 72 24.87 7.44 3.34
C SER A 72 24.03 7.69 4.59
N PRO A 73 23.71 8.97 4.87
CA PRO A 73 22.87 9.34 5.99
C PRO A 73 21.46 8.74 5.86
N ARG A 74 20.72 8.70 6.97
CA ARG A 74 19.32 8.22 7.00
C ARG A 74 18.47 8.99 5.99
N ARG A 75 17.75 8.27 5.14
CA ARG A 75 16.83 8.83 4.15
C ARG A 75 15.42 8.31 4.36
N ARG A 76 14.45 9.21 4.35
CA ARG A 76 13.00 8.90 4.34
C ARG A 76 12.39 9.02 2.94
N ARG A 77 13.19 9.36 1.96
CA ARG A 77 12.75 9.73 0.63
C ARG A 77 13.44 8.87 -0.41
N PRO A 78 12.68 8.12 -1.23
CA PRO A 78 13.24 7.42 -2.38
C PRO A 78 13.61 8.41 -3.47
N ALA A 79 14.63 8.11 -4.28
CA ALA A 79 14.97 8.92 -5.45
C ALA A 79 13.91 8.82 -6.56
N LYS A 80 13.29 7.64 -6.69
CA LYS A 80 12.26 7.32 -7.71
C LYS A 80 11.15 6.51 -7.08
N LEU A 81 9.91 6.74 -7.51
CA LEU A 81 8.75 5.95 -7.15
C LEU A 81 8.11 5.39 -8.42
N HIS A 82 8.00 4.07 -8.48
CA HIS A 82 7.30 3.36 -9.54
C HIS A 82 5.88 3.03 -9.06
N ALA A 83 4.88 3.34 -9.87
CA ALA A 83 3.48 3.01 -9.58
C ALA A 83 2.72 2.73 -10.88
N ASP A 84 1.58 2.06 -10.75
CA ASP A 84 0.70 1.70 -11.86
C ASP A 84 -0.03 2.94 -12.42
N LYS A 85 -0.66 2.77 -13.59
CA LYS A 85 -1.52 3.75 -14.28
C LYS A 85 -2.68 4.25 -13.40
N ALA A 86 -3.12 3.46 -12.41
CA ALA A 86 -4.13 3.86 -11.45
C ALA A 86 -3.72 5.10 -10.65
N TYR A 87 -2.41 5.35 -10.50
CA TYR A 87 -1.83 6.50 -9.80
C TYR A 87 -1.48 7.68 -10.72
N ASP A 88 -1.87 7.63 -12.00
CA ASP A 88 -1.58 8.67 -12.98
C ASP A 88 -2.51 9.89 -12.81
N PHE A 89 -2.20 10.70 -11.82
CA PHE A 89 -2.85 11.97 -11.51
C PHE A 89 -1.81 13.09 -11.44
N ASP A 90 -2.13 14.24 -12.04
CA ASP A 90 -1.21 15.38 -12.10
C ASP A 90 -0.86 15.94 -10.72
N HIS A 91 -1.81 15.96 -9.78
CA HIS A 91 -1.55 16.41 -8.42
C HIS A 91 -0.54 15.49 -7.70
N LEU A 92 -0.63 14.16 -7.86
CA LEU A 92 0.33 13.21 -7.28
C LEU A 92 1.72 13.37 -7.89
N ARG A 93 1.80 13.54 -9.21
CA ARG A 93 3.08 13.79 -9.90
C ARG A 93 3.73 15.08 -9.42
N ARG A 94 2.94 16.16 -9.27
CA ARG A 94 3.40 17.44 -8.71
C ARG A 94 3.89 17.27 -7.29
N TRP A 95 3.10 16.65 -6.44
CA TRP A 95 3.42 16.39 -5.04
C TRP A 95 4.72 15.59 -4.86
N LEU A 96 4.93 14.55 -5.66
CA LEU A 96 6.17 13.76 -5.65
C LEU A 96 7.38 14.62 -6.08
N ARG A 97 7.25 15.41 -7.16
CA ARG A 97 8.34 16.31 -7.62
C ARG A 97 8.70 17.37 -6.59
N GLN A 98 7.73 17.98 -5.94
CA GLN A 98 7.96 18.94 -4.84
C GLN A 98 8.79 18.31 -3.70
N ARG A 99 8.61 17.02 -3.47
CA ARG A 99 9.42 16.23 -2.52
C ARG A 99 10.72 15.72 -3.12
N ARG A 100 11.09 16.13 -4.33
CA ARG A 100 12.26 15.68 -5.07
C ARG A 100 12.27 14.14 -5.26
N ILE A 101 11.10 13.53 -5.44
CA ILE A 101 10.90 12.12 -5.80
C ILE A 101 10.54 12.08 -7.28
N THR A 102 11.32 11.37 -8.10
CA THR A 102 11.02 11.22 -9.52
C THR A 102 9.84 10.25 -9.70
N PRO A 103 8.66 10.69 -10.19
CA PRO A 103 7.55 9.79 -10.44
C PRO A 103 7.81 8.97 -11.70
N ARG A 104 7.82 7.65 -11.57
CA ARG A 104 7.86 6.67 -12.65
C ARG A 104 6.52 5.95 -12.72
N ILE A 105 5.47 6.73 -12.95
CA ILE A 105 4.09 6.28 -13.09
C ILE A 105 3.79 6.20 -14.59
N ALA A 106 3.24 5.08 -15.06
CA ALA A 106 2.85 4.97 -16.46
C ALA A 106 1.73 5.95 -16.79
N ARG A 107 1.77 6.58 -17.96
CA ARG A 107 0.75 7.50 -18.41
C ARG A 107 -0.43 6.75 -19.03
N ARG A 108 -1.64 7.16 -18.68
CA ARG A 108 -2.86 6.63 -19.30
C ARG A 108 -2.89 7.01 -20.77
N GLY A 109 -3.15 6.03 -21.65
CA GLY A 109 -3.27 6.24 -23.08
C GLY A 109 -1.95 6.42 -23.85
N ILE A 110 -0.78 6.54 -23.18
CA ILE A 110 0.52 6.80 -23.82
C ILE A 110 1.47 5.61 -23.63
N ASP A 111 1.64 5.11 -22.41
CA ASP A 111 2.62 4.06 -22.14
C ASP A 111 2.04 2.66 -22.32
N SER A 112 2.76 1.79 -23.06
CA SER A 112 2.39 0.38 -23.19
C SER A 112 2.62 -0.35 -21.88
N SER A 113 1.80 -1.38 -21.59
CA SER A 113 1.93 -2.24 -20.40
C SER A 113 3.24 -3.05 -20.38
N ALA A 114 3.89 -3.24 -21.54
CA ALA A 114 5.09 -4.05 -21.67
C ALA A 114 6.30 -3.53 -20.89
N ARG A 115 6.47 -2.19 -20.80
CA ARG A 115 7.59 -1.59 -20.04
C ARG A 115 7.38 -1.62 -18.53
N LEU A 116 6.15 -1.65 -18.05
CA LEU A 116 5.81 -1.75 -16.61
C LEU A 116 6.06 -3.16 -16.07
N GLY A 117 5.95 -4.19 -16.89
CA GLY A 117 6.14 -5.60 -16.51
C GLY A 117 7.49 -5.87 -15.85
N ARG A 118 8.54 -5.10 -16.22
CA ARG A 118 9.89 -5.28 -15.69
C ARG A 118 10.02 -5.08 -14.17
N TYR A 119 9.15 -4.27 -13.57
CA TYR A 119 9.19 -3.99 -12.11
C TYR A 119 7.95 -4.49 -11.38
N ARG A 120 6.90 -4.83 -12.11
CA ARG A 120 5.63 -5.30 -11.57
C ARG A 120 5.78 -6.63 -10.81
N TRP A 121 6.59 -7.55 -11.31
CA TRP A 121 6.84 -8.82 -10.67
C TRP A 121 7.36 -8.70 -9.22
N VAL A 122 8.08 -7.61 -8.92
CA VAL A 122 8.63 -7.37 -7.56
C VAL A 122 7.51 -7.19 -6.56
N ILE A 123 6.52 -6.34 -6.87
CA ILE A 123 5.38 -6.11 -5.98
C ILE A 123 4.43 -7.31 -5.95
N GLU A 124 4.22 -7.96 -7.09
CA GLU A 124 3.40 -9.18 -7.18
C GLU A 124 3.98 -10.30 -6.32
N ARG A 125 5.29 -10.50 -6.32
CA ARG A 125 5.97 -11.45 -5.46
C ARG A 125 5.76 -11.13 -3.98
N THR A 126 5.91 -9.87 -3.59
CA THR A 126 5.72 -9.45 -2.20
C THR A 126 4.25 -9.62 -1.78
N MET A 127 3.31 -9.26 -2.65
CA MET A 127 1.90 -9.52 -2.40
C MET A 127 1.59 -11.01 -2.28
N ALA A 128 2.22 -11.87 -3.09
CA ALA A 128 2.07 -13.33 -2.98
C ALA A 128 2.58 -13.85 -1.63
N TRP A 129 3.68 -13.33 -1.11
CA TRP A 129 4.16 -13.67 0.23
C TRP A 129 3.20 -13.22 1.34
N LEU A 130 2.69 -12.01 1.26
CA LEU A 130 1.67 -11.52 2.21
C LEU A 130 0.39 -12.35 2.13
N ASN A 131 -0.02 -12.73 0.93
CA ASN A 131 -1.17 -13.62 0.73
C ASN A 131 -0.94 -15.03 1.29
N GLY A 132 0.28 -15.48 1.52
CA GLY A 132 0.57 -16.71 2.28
C GLY A 132 0.12 -16.64 3.75
N CYS A 133 -0.09 -15.43 4.28
CA CYS A 133 -0.59 -15.22 5.63
C CYS A 133 -2.11 -15.29 5.65
N ARG A 134 -2.69 -16.41 6.09
CA ARG A 134 -4.16 -16.65 6.12
C ARG A 134 -4.94 -15.51 6.78
N ARG A 135 -4.37 -14.84 7.78
CA ARG A 135 -5.00 -13.75 8.51
C ARG A 135 -5.27 -12.51 7.63
N LEU A 136 -4.52 -12.34 6.54
CA LEU A 136 -4.69 -11.21 5.61
C LEU A 136 -5.75 -11.49 4.52
N HIS A 137 -6.14 -12.76 4.28
CA HIS A 137 -7.14 -13.10 3.27
C HIS A 137 -8.53 -12.64 3.64
N ARG A 138 -8.87 -12.72 4.92
CA ARG A 138 -10.16 -12.31 5.45
C ARG A 138 -9.94 -11.48 6.70
N ARG A 139 -10.42 -10.24 6.65
CA ARG A 139 -10.40 -9.38 7.80
C ARG A 139 -11.46 -9.81 8.81
N TYR A 140 -11.03 -10.11 10.03
CA TYR A 140 -11.87 -10.45 11.17
C TYR A 140 -11.95 -9.29 12.16
N GLU A 141 -10.97 -8.40 12.13
CA GLU A 141 -10.81 -7.29 13.05
C GLU A 141 -11.77 -6.15 12.71
N ARG A 142 -12.58 -5.72 13.67
CA ARG A 142 -13.40 -4.51 13.56
C ARG A 142 -12.53 -3.25 13.58
N ASN A 143 -11.56 -3.22 14.50
CA ASN A 143 -10.61 -2.12 14.59
C ASN A 143 -9.59 -2.20 13.45
N PRO A 144 -9.44 -1.15 12.62
CA PRO A 144 -8.49 -1.11 11.51
C PRO A 144 -7.04 -1.22 11.97
N ASP A 145 -6.70 -0.70 13.15
CA ASP A 145 -5.33 -0.73 13.67
C ASP A 145 -4.88 -2.17 13.97
N HIS A 146 -5.78 -3.03 14.45
CA HIS A 146 -5.47 -4.44 14.66
C HIS A 146 -5.17 -5.16 13.33
N PHE A 147 -5.96 -4.90 12.29
CA PHE A 147 -5.68 -5.47 10.97
C PHE A 147 -4.39 -4.91 10.36
N LEU A 148 -4.13 -3.60 10.54
CA LEU A 148 -2.89 -2.97 10.13
C LEU A 148 -1.68 -3.56 10.88
N ALA A 149 -1.82 -3.87 12.17
CA ALA A 149 -0.77 -4.52 12.96
C ALA A 149 -0.44 -5.92 12.39
N PHE A 150 -1.45 -6.75 12.06
CA PHE A 150 -1.21 -8.04 11.39
C PHE A 150 -0.50 -7.88 10.05
N LEU A 151 -0.88 -6.87 9.25
CA LEU A 151 -0.21 -6.57 8.00
C LEU A 151 1.26 -6.17 8.24
N ALA A 152 1.54 -5.36 9.26
CA ALA A 152 2.89 -4.97 9.63
C ALA A 152 3.75 -6.16 10.08
N PHE A 153 3.20 -7.07 10.89
CA PHE A 153 3.88 -8.32 11.27
C PHE A 153 4.19 -9.21 10.07
N ALA A 154 3.24 -9.36 9.15
CA ALA A 154 3.46 -10.10 7.91
C ALA A 154 4.56 -9.47 7.04
N ALA A 155 4.61 -8.14 6.96
CA ALA A 155 5.65 -7.40 6.25
C ALA A 155 7.04 -7.61 6.89
N ILE A 156 7.14 -7.62 8.22
CA ILE A 156 8.37 -7.95 8.95
C ILE A 156 8.79 -9.39 8.66
N ALA A 157 7.87 -10.35 8.70
CA ALA A 157 8.15 -11.75 8.38
C ALA A 157 8.68 -11.91 6.95
N CYS A 158 8.08 -11.24 5.95
CA CYS A 158 8.58 -11.18 4.58
C CYS A 158 10.01 -10.64 4.51
N THR A 159 10.31 -9.59 5.27
CA THR A 159 11.65 -8.99 5.33
C THR A 159 12.66 -9.98 5.89
N LEU A 160 12.32 -10.70 6.96
CA LEU A 160 13.18 -11.73 7.56
C LEU A 160 13.44 -12.90 6.60
N ILE A 161 12.44 -13.36 5.86
CA ILE A 161 12.60 -14.41 4.84
C ILE A 161 13.57 -13.96 3.76
N CYS A 162 13.43 -12.72 3.27
CA CYS A 162 14.35 -12.15 2.29
C CYS A 162 15.76 -12.02 2.83
N TYR A 163 15.92 -11.57 4.06
CA TYR A 163 17.22 -11.43 4.71
C TYR A 163 17.94 -12.79 4.85
N ARG A 164 17.23 -13.83 5.29
CA ARG A 164 17.80 -15.18 5.39
C ARG A 164 18.34 -15.69 4.06
N ARG A 165 17.67 -15.40 2.93
CA ARG A 165 18.13 -15.78 1.59
C ARG A 165 19.35 -15.01 1.10
N LEU A 166 19.71 -13.92 1.73
CA LEU A 166 20.92 -13.13 1.38
C LEU A 166 22.15 -13.60 2.14
N ILE A 167 21.98 -14.34 3.23
CA ILE A 167 23.08 -14.83 4.09
C ILE A 167 23.33 -16.35 3.96
N THR A 168 22.46 -17.07 3.25
CA THR A 168 22.65 -18.45 2.78
C THR A 168 23.10 -18.49 1.34
#